data_d92cf6faa7267ac74f198da35e1658a6
#
_entry.id   d92cf6faa7267ac74f198da35e1658a6
#
_cell.length_a   1.000
_cell.length_b   1.000
_cell.length_c   1.000
_cell.angle_alpha   90.00
_cell.angle_beta   90.00
_cell.angle_gamma   90.00
#
_symmetry.space_group_name_H-M   'P 1'
#
loop_
_entity.id
_entity.type
_entity.pdbx_description
1 polymer ?
#
loop_
_entity_poly.entity_id
_entity_poly.type
_entity_poly.pdbx_seq_one_letter_code
_entity_poly.pdbx_strand_id
1 'polypeptide(L)'
;VLDETFPIENGVIETYSDEECIVKKAEEFVGKLRAKCCGKCVFCREGLVQIHEGLKDLTAGKAKITDIDLMKELADIMRQQSNCSLGQTAAGMMLGLQEYFADDIKEHLAGRCHTLTCKALVHYYIDPKMCKGDGHCVENCPKKAIDGGKDFVGVIDEFECDKCGK
;
A
#
# COMPACT_ATOMS: atom_id res chain seq x y z
N VAL A 1 -18.36 -4.60 9.20
CA VAL A 1 -19.63 -4.12 8.65
C VAL A 1 -19.58 -4.34 7.15
N LEU A 2 -20.33 -5.31 6.65
CA LEU A 2 -20.48 -5.57 5.22
C LEU A 2 -21.68 -4.74 4.77
N ASP A 3 -21.42 -3.68 4.04
CA ASP A 3 -22.46 -2.94 3.34
C ASP A 3 -22.22 -3.02 1.82
N GLU A 4 -23.09 -2.38 1.05
CA GLU A 4 -23.03 -2.38 -0.41
C GLU A 4 -21.75 -1.76 -1.00
N THR A 5 -20.89 -1.14 -0.17
CA THR A 5 -19.64 -0.51 -0.60
C THR A 5 -18.49 -1.49 -0.69
N PHE A 6 -18.57 -2.66 -0.01
CA PHE A 6 -17.55 -3.69 -0.11
C PHE A 6 -17.86 -4.65 -1.27
N PRO A 7 -16.95 -4.75 -2.23
CA PRO A 7 -17.16 -5.60 -3.38
C PRO A 7 -17.13 -7.08 -2.99
N ILE A 8 -18.20 -7.79 -3.34
CA ILE A 8 -18.25 -9.24 -3.28
C ILE A 8 -18.02 -9.76 -4.70
N GLU A 9 -16.83 -10.28 -4.97
CA GLU A 9 -16.55 -10.90 -6.27
C GLU A 9 -17.05 -12.36 -6.23
N ASN A 10 -18.00 -12.69 -7.10
CA ASN A 10 -18.58 -14.04 -7.24
C ASN A 10 -19.17 -14.63 -5.94
N GLY A 11 -19.67 -13.79 -5.03
CA GLY A 11 -20.20 -14.23 -3.74
C GLY A 11 -19.14 -14.70 -2.72
N VAL A 12 -17.87 -14.48 -3.00
CA VAL A 12 -16.77 -14.78 -2.07
C VAL A 12 -16.47 -13.56 -1.22
N ILE A 13 -16.52 -13.75 0.10
CA ILE A 13 -16.10 -12.76 1.08
C ILE A 13 -14.67 -13.11 1.51
N GLU A 14 -13.71 -12.23 1.18
CA GLU A 14 -12.36 -12.34 1.67
C GLU A 14 -12.23 -11.61 3.01
N THR A 15 -11.71 -12.29 4.03
CA THR A 15 -11.42 -11.68 5.33
C THR A 15 -9.91 -11.55 5.48
N TYR A 16 -9.47 -10.42 5.99
CA TYR A 16 -8.06 -10.13 6.26
C TYR A 16 -7.83 -9.94 7.74
N SER A 17 -6.64 -10.32 8.23
CA SER A 17 -6.24 -10.06 9.61
C SER A 17 -5.74 -8.63 9.78
N ASP A 18 -5.71 -8.14 11.02
CA ASP A 18 -5.15 -6.83 11.36
C ASP A 18 -3.63 -6.73 11.08
N GLU A 19 -2.99 -7.86 10.76
CA GLU A 19 -1.59 -7.92 10.37
C GLU A 19 -1.36 -7.61 8.88
N GLU A 20 -2.45 -7.52 8.09
CA GLU A 20 -2.39 -7.23 6.66
C GLU A 20 -2.74 -5.78 6.38
N CYS A 21 -1.98 -5.12 5.52
CA CYS A 21 -2.24 -3.74 5.14
C CYS A 21 -3.42 -3.64 4.18
N ILE A 22 -4.50 -3.02 4.62
CA ILE A 22 -5.73 -2.86 3.82
C ILE A 22 -5.48 -2.00 2.57
N VAL A 23 -4.61 -0.99 2.64
CA VAL A 23 -4.24 -0.15 1.49
C VAL A 23 -3.52 -0.98 0.42
N LYS A 24 -2.61 -1.87 0.85
CA LYS A 24 -1.92 -2.78 -0.08
C LYS A 24 -2.89 -3.79 -0.71
N LYS A 25 -3.83 -4.33 0.06
CA LYS A 25 -4.89 -5.20 -0.46
C LYS A 25 -5.79 -4.49 -1.47
N ALA A 26 -6.14 -3.23 -1.21
CA ALA A 26 -6.89 -2.41 -2.15
C ALA A 26 -6.11 -2.19 -3.46
N GLU A 27 -4.81 -1.92 -3.41
CA GLU A 27 -3.96 -1.81 -4.60
C GLU A 27 -4.00 -3.11 -5.42
N GLU A 28 -3.76 -4.25 -4.78
CA GLU A 28 -3.78 -5.58 -5.43
C GLU A 28 -5.14 -5.90 -6.06
N PHE A 29 -6.22 -5.56 -5.36
CA PHE A 29 -7.58 -5.78 -5.83
C PHE A 29 -7.89 -4.95 -7.08
N VAL A 30 -7.60 -3.64 -7.04
CA VAL A 30 -7.78 -2.77 -8.22
C VAL A 30 -6.90 -3.23 -9.37
N GLY A 31 -5.68 -3.68 -9.11
CA GLY A 31 -4.79 -4.27 -10.11
C GLY A 31 -5.42 -5.48 -10.83
N LYS A 32 -6.07 -6.39 -10.07
CA LYS A 32 -6.81 -7.53 -10.63
C LYS A 32 -7.99 -7.08 -11.49
N LEU A 33 -8.76 -6.07 -11.04
CA LEU A 33 -9.89 -5.52 -11.82
C LEU A 33 -9.42 -4.82 -13.09
N ARG A 34 -8.32 -4.06 -13.01
CA ARG A 34 -7.68 -3.43 -14.17
C ARG A 34 -7.31 -4.45 -15.24
N ALA A 35 -6.72 -5.58 -14.85
CA ALA A 35 -6.36 -6.66 -15.78
C ALA A 35 -7.58 -7.32 -16.46
N LYS A 36 -8.76 -7.30 -15.80
CA LYS A 36 -10.01 -7.84 -16.34
C LYS A 36 -10.84 -6.80 -17.11
N CYS A 37 -10.43 -5.53 -17.15
CA CYS A 37 -11.20 -4.47 -17.78
C CYS A 37 -11.33 -4.67 -19.29
N CYS A 38 -12.56 -4.61 -19.81
CA CYS A 38 -12.83 -4.77 -21.24
C CYS A 38 -12.46 -3.54 -22.10
N GLY A 39 -12.11 -2.40 -21.48
CA GLY A 39 -11.68 -1.18 -22.14
C GLY A 39 -12.76 -0.33 -22.80
N LYS A 40 -14.03 -0.75 -22.80
CA LYS A 40 -15.12 -0.08 -23.51
C LYS A 40 -15.57 1.24 -22.88
N CYS A 41 -15.66 1.29 -21.56
CA CYS A 41 -16.06 2.49 -20.82
C CYS A 41 -14.83 3.34 -20.52
N VAL A 42 -14.81 4.60 -20.99
CA VAL A 42 -13.69 5.50 -20.81
C VAL A 42 -13.36 5.72 -19.33
N PHE A 43 -14.37 6.07 -18.54
CA PHE A 43 -14.17 6.32 -17.10
C PHE A 43 -13.71 5.08 -16.33
N CYS A 44 -14.19 3.89 -16.69
CA CYS A 44 -13.71 2.65 -16.08
C CYS A 44 -12.25 2.36 -16.47
N ARG A 45 -11.91 2.47 -17.76
CA ARG A 45 -10.56 2.18 -18.26
C ARG A 45 -9.52 3.12 -17.66
N GLU A 46 -9.75 4.44 -17.79
CA GLU A 46 -8.82 5.44 -17.30
C GLU A 46 -8.83 5.56 -15.78
N GLY A 47 -10.01 5.48 -15.16
CA GLY A 47 -10.15 5.54 -13.71
C GLY A 47 -9.46 4.38 -13.00
N LEU A 48 -9.56 3.15 -13.51
CA LEU A 48 -8.82 2.01 -12.96
C LEU A 48 -7.30 2.21 -13.02
N VAL A 49 -6.80 2.81 -14.10
CA VAL A 49 -5.38 3.14 -14.21
C VAL A 49 -4.97 4.16 -13.15
N GLN A 50 -5.70 5.27 -13.04
CA GLN A 50 -5.38 6.35 -12.12
C GLN A 50 -5.49 5.93 -10.66
N ILE A 51 -6.57 5.23 -10.28
CA ILE A 51 -6.75 4.72 -8.91
C ILE A 51 -5.66 3.71 -8.57
N HIS A 52 -5.33 2.79 -9.48
CA HIS A 52 -4.27 1.80 -9.24
C HIS A 52 -2.89 2.44 -9.06
N GLU A 53 -2.51 3.41 -9.91
CA GLU A 53 -1.24 4.11 -9.77
C GLU A 53 -1.23 5.00 -8.50
N GLY A 54 -2.35 5.66 -8.16
CA GLY A 54 -2.48 6.41 -6.91
C GLY A 54 -2.32 5.55 -5.65
N LEU A 55 -2.90 4.35 -5.63
CA LEU A 55 -2.72 3.40 -4.54
C LEU A 55 -1.28 2.87 -4.47
N LYS A 56 -0.61 2.65 -5.61
CA LYS A 56 0.82 2.32 -5.63
C LYS A 56 1.68 3.44 -5.06
N ASP A 57 1.39 4.67 -5.44
CA ASP A 57 2.12 5.83 -4.90
C ASP A 57 1.88 5.97 -3.40
N LEU A 58 0.67 5.66 -2.92
CA LEU A 58 0.35 5.66 -1.49
C LEU A 58 1.15 4.57 -0.73
N THR A 59 1.22 3.35 -1.25
CA THR A 59 2.01 2.27 -0.65
C THR A 59 3.52 2.46 -0.80
N ALA A 60 3.95 3.32 -1.73
CA ALA A 60 5.34 3.71 -1.93
C ALA A 60 5.74 5.00 -1.17
N GLY A 61 4.81 5.66 -0.46
CA GLY A 61 5.07 6.90 0.28
C GLY A 61 5.27 8.13 -0.62
N LYS A 62 4.76 8.10 -1.83
CA LYS A 62 4.87 9.19 -2.83
C LYS A 62 3.60 9.99 -2.99
N ALA A 63 2.45 9.44 -2.58
CA ALA A 63 1.15 10.08 -2.72
C ALA A 63 1.02 11.33 -1.85
N LYS A 64 0.22 12.27 -2.33
CA LYS A 64 -0.18 13.48 -1.63
C LYS A 64 -1.67 13.44 -1.30
N ILE A 65 -2.11 14.30 -0.41
CA ILE A 65 -3.54 14.39 -0.06
C ILE A 65 -4.41 14.72 -1.29
N THR A 66 -3.89 15.52 -2.22
CA THR A 66 -4.56 15.85 -3.48
C THR A 66 -4.83 14.65 -4.37
N ASP A 67 -3.97 13.62 -4.28
CA ASP A 67 -4.12 12.39 -5.06
C ASP A 67 -5.27 11.54 -4.49
N ILE A 68 -5.46 11.58 -3.17
CA ILE A 68 -6.60 10.93 -2.51
C ILE A 68 -7.92 11.59 -2.92
N ASP A 69 -7.97 12.93 -2.95
CA ASP A 69 -9.14 13.68 -3.39
C ASP A 69 -9.48 13.36 -4.86
N LEU A 70 -8.46 13.33 -5.72
CA LEU A 70 -8.63 12.94 -7.13
C LEU A 70 -9.15 11.51 -7.28
N MET A 71 -8.60 10.55 -6.53
CA MET A 71 -9.08 9.16 -6.58
C MET A 71 -10.53 9.05 -6.13
N LYS A 72 -10.98 9.87 -5.17
CA LYS A 72 -12.37 9.95 -4.75
C LYS A 72 -13.27 10.44 -5.86
N GLU A 73 -12.93 11.57 -6.47
CA GLU A 73 -13.70 12.15 -7.60
C GLU A 73 -13.81 11.16 -8.76
N LEU A 74 -12.71 10.49 -9.11
CA LEU A 74 -12.70 9.46 -10.15
C LEU A 74 -13.59 8.27 -9.78
N ALA A 75 -13.57 7.82 -8.52
CA ALA A 75 -14.41 6.73 -8.06
C ALA A 75 -15.90 7.11 -8.12
N ASP A 76 -16.28 8.33 -7.73
CA ASP A 76 -17.65 8.83 -7.84
C ASP A 76 -18.15 8.84 -9.30
N ILE A 77 -17.31 9.32 -10.23
CA ILE A 77 -17.61 9.31 -11.67
C ILE A 77 -17.73 7.86 -12.19
N MET A 78 -16.79 6.98 -11.83
CA MET A 78 -16.80 5.58 -12.25
C MET A 78 -18.04 4.85 -11.75
N ARG A 79 -18.47 5.10 -10.51
CA ARG A 79 -19.68 4.51 -9.94
C ARG A 79 -20.92 4.83 -10.77
N GLN A 80 -21.02 6.06 -11.29
CA GLN A 80 -22.17 6.54 -12.05
C GLN A 80 -22.08 6.19 -13.54
N GLN A 81 -20.88 6.22 -14.14
CA GLN A 81 -20.68 6.16 -15.60
C GLN A 81 -20.17 4.79 -16.09
N SER A 82 -19.90 3.83 -15.21
CA SER A 82 -19.51 2.48 -15.63
C SER A 82 -20.74 1.64 -15.95
N ASN A 83 -20.75 1.06 -17.16
CA ASN A 83 -21.88 0.26 -17.63
C ASN A 83 -21.94 -1.16 -17.04
N CYS A 84 -20.93 -1.59 -16.31
CA CYS A 84 -20.88 -2.94 -15.73
C CYS A 84 -20.39 -2.92 -14.28
N SER A 85 -20.66 -4.01 -13.58
CA SER A 85 -20.29 -4.17 -12.17
C SER A 85 -18.80 -4.02 -11.89
N LEU A 86 -17.91 -4.37 -12.83
CA LEU A 86 -16.47 -4.28 -12.60
C LEU A 86 -16.01 -2.85 -12.25
N GLY A 87 -16.42 -1.86 -13.04
CA GLY A 87 -16.08 -0.45 -12.76
C GLY A 87 -16.79 0.07 -11.51
N GLN A 88 -18.02 -0.32 -11.28
CA GLN A 88 -18.79 0.04 -10.08
C GLN A 88 -18.18 -0.58 -8.82
N THR A 89 -17.72 -1.82 -8.87
CA THR A 89 -17.03 -2.52 -7.78
C THR A 89 -15.71 -1.83 -7.41
N ALA A 90 -14.90 -1.48 -8.41
CA ALA A 90 -13.65 -0.76 -8.17
C ALA A 90 -13.89 0.61 -7.52
N ALA A 91 -14.91 1.32 -7.99
CA ALA A 91 -15.34 2.60 -7.42
C ALA A 91 -15.82 2.44 -5.96
N GLY A 92 -16.69 1.45 -5.71
CA GLY A 92 -17.18 1.15 -4.37
C GLY A 92 -16.07 0.80 -3.39
N MET A 93 -15.08 0.01 -3.83
CA MET A 93 -13.91 -0.31 -3.02
C MET A 93 -13.10 0.95 -2.65
N MET A 94 -12.84 1.84 -3.59
CA MET A 94 -12.08 3.07 -3.31
C MET A 94 -12.83 4.00 -2.36
N LEU A 95 -14.13 4.18 -2.55
CA LEU A 95 -14.98 4.98 -1.66
C LEU A 95 -15.05 4.37 -0.26
N GLY A 96 -15.24 3.05 -0.16
CA GLY A 96 -15.24 2.33 1.11
C GLY A 96 -13.89 2.40 1.84
N LEU A 97 -12.78 2.33 1.11
CA LEU A 97 -11.44 2.51 1.69
C LEU A 97 -11.30 3.89 2.34
N GLN A 98 -11.80 4.94 1.70
CA GLN A 98 -11.74 6.30 2.24
C GLN A 98 -12.70 6.53 3.40
N GLU A 99 -13.86 5.86 3.40
CA GLU A 99 -14.86 6.01 4.45
C GLU A 99 -14.49 5.26 5.73
N TYR A 100 -14.06 4.00 5.60
CA TYR A 100 -13.85 3.12 6.74
C TYR A 100 -12.40 3.01 7.19
N PHE A 101 -11.43 3.31 6.30
CA PHE A 101 -10.00 3.17 6.55
C PHE A 101 -9.24 4.48 6.32
N ALA A 102 -9.90 5.61 6.62
CA ALA A 102 -9.29 6.95 6.48
C ALA A 102 -7.99 7.11 7.28
N ASP A 103 -7.89 6.46 8.44
CA ASP A 103 -6.72 6.56 9.30
C ASP A 103 -5.54 5.77 8.73
N ASP A 104 -5.78 4.62 8.10
CA ASP A 104 -4.77 3.87 7.37
C ASP A 104 -4.22 4.69 6.19
N ILE A 105 -5.09 5.40 5.46
CA ILE A 105 -4.67 6.30 4.38
C ILE A 105 -3.80 7.43 4.93
N LYS A 106 -4.20 8.09 6.03
CA LYS A 106 -3.42 9.16 6.66
C LYS A 106 -2.05 8.67 7.13
N GLU A 107 -2.01 7.46 7.69
CA GLU A 107 -0.77 6.86 8.13
C GLU A 107 0.21 6.64 6.96
N HIS A 108 -0.29 6.14 5.82
CA HIS A 108 0.50 5.97 4.60
C HIS A 108 0.95 7.30 3.99
N LEU A 109 0.10 8.34 4.01
CA LEU A 109 0.48 9.71 3.63
C LEU A 109 1.57 10.28 4.54
N ALA A 110 1.60 9.88 5.81
CA ALA A 110 2.66 10.23 6.75
C ALA A 110 3.93 9.35 6.60
N GLY A 111 4.01 8.51 5.58
CA GLY A 111 5.16 7.65 5.31
C GLY A 111 5.28 6.45 6.26
N ARG A 112 4.19 5.97 6.82
CA ARG A 112 4.18 4.86 7.77
C ARG A 112 3.18 3.79 7.34
N CYS A 113 3.45 2.55 7.73
CA CYS A 113 2.54 1.42 7.60
C CYS A 113 2.63 0.59 8.88
N HIS A 114 1.60 0.58 9.71
CA HIS A 114 1.62 -0.12 11.01
C HIS A 114 1.80 -1.63 10.88
N THR A 115 1.34 -2.23 9.79
CA THR A 115 1.52 -3.67 9.52
C THR A 115 2.90 -4.03 8.95
N LEU A 116 3.74 -3.04 8.65
CA LEU A 116 5.07 -3.21 8.03
C LEU A 116 5.05 -3.96 6.68
N THR A 117 3.87 -4.11 6.07
CA THR A 117 3.69 -4.82 4.79
C THR A 117 4.22 -3.98 3.62
N CYS A 118 4.05 -2.65 3.67
CA CYS A 118 4.50 -1.72 2.64
C CYS A 118 6.00 -1.43 2.81
N LYS A 119 6.85 -2.26 2.20
CA LYS A 119 8.32 -2.19 2.38
C LYS A 119 8.92 -0.81 2.10
N ALA A 120 8.34 -0.04 1.19
CA ALA A 120 8.81 1.31 0.90
C ALA A 120 8.69 2.24 2.11
N LEU A 121 7.70 2.01 2.98
CA LEU A 121 7.41 2.81 4.19
C LEU A 121 8.09 2.26 5.45
N VAL A 122 8.82 1.14 5.35
CA VAL A 122 9.57 0.58 6.48
C VAL A 122 10.98 1.14 6.49
N HIS A 123 11.41 1.66 7.63
CA HIS A 123 12.77 2.13 7.85
C HIS A 123 13.38 1.36 9.02
N TYR A 124 14.49 0.68 8.75
CA TYR A 124 15.27 0.03 9.79
C TYR A 124 16.44 0.92 10.21
N TYR A 125 16.66 1.03 11.50
CA TYR A 125 17.82 1.71 12.05
C TYR A 125 18.36 0.94 13.26
N ILE A 126 19.63 1.12 13.55
CA ILE A 126 20.26 0.55 14.75
C ILE A 126 20.30 1.66 15.81
N ASP A 127 19.61 1.45 16.94
CA ASP A 127 19.66 2.39 18.05
C ASP A 127 21.06 2.38 18.68
N PRO A 128 21.80 3.51 18.63
CA PRO A 128 23.15 3.60 19.20
C PRO A 128 23.22 3.31 20.69
N LYS A 129 22.12 3.55 21.44
CA LYS A 129 22.06 3.31 22.88
C LYS A 129 21.92 1.83 23.21
N MET A 130 21.35 1.05 22.30
CA MET A 130 21.13 -0.38 22.47
C MET A 130 22.19 -1.24 21.77
N CYS A 131 22.94 -0.64 20.85
CA CYS A 131 23.97 -1.35 20.09
C CYS A 131 25.14 -1.76 21.01
N LYS A 132 25.47 -3.04 20.97
CA LYS A 132 26.60 -3.60 21.74
C LYS A 132 27.93 -3.54 20.99
N GLY A 133 27.92 -3.18 19.72
CA GLY A 133 29.12 -3.16 18.88
C GLY A 133 29.75 -4.54 18.66
N ASP A 134 28.93 -5.60 18.68
CA ASP A 134 29.41 -6.98 18.55
C ASP A 134 29.67 -7.41 17.09
N GLY A 135 29.18 -6.62 16.12
CA GLY A 135 29.35 -6.87 14.69
C GLY A 135 28.44 -7.97 14.11
N HIS A 136 27.62 -8.65 14.91
CA HIS A 136 26.75 -9.73 14.43
C HIS A 136 25.78 -9.28 13.35
N CYS A 137 25.25 -8.07 13.42
CA CYS A 137 24.36 -7.52 12.41
C CYS A 137 25.04 -7.40 11.04
N VAL A 138 26.33 -7.02 11.02
CA VAL A 138 27.13 -6.89 9.78
C VAL A 138 27.36 -8.26 9.14
N GLU A 139 27.74 -9.27 9.94
CA GLU A 139 28.01 -10.62 9.46
C GLU A 139 26.76 -11.32 8.92
N ASN A 140 25.59 -11.07 9.55
CA ASN A 140 24.32 -11.70 9.19
C ASN A 140 23.54 -10.98 8.09
N CYS A 141 23.96 -9.78 7.68
CA CYS A 141 23.28 -9.04 6.63
C CYS A 141 23.52 -9.67 5.24
N PRO A 142 22.49 -10.23 4.56
CA PRO A 142 22.69 -10.91 3.27
C PRO A 142 23.07 -9.94 2.15
N LYS A 143 22.72 -8.65 2.29
CA LYS A 143 23.04 -7.59 1.34
C LYS A 143 24.31 -6.81 1.68
N LYS A 144 24.89 -7.08 2.85
CA LYS A 144 26.04 -6.31 3.37
C LYS A 144 25.75 -4.81 3.47
N ALA A 145 24.49 -4.46 3.70
CA ALA A 145 24.01 -3.08 3.79
C ALA A 145 24.20 -2.48 5.19
N ILE A 146 25.02 -3.08 6.05
CA ILE A 146 25.30 -2.58 7.39
C ILE A 146 26.80 -2.35 7.51
N ASP A 147 27.15 -1.09 7.66
CA ASP A 147 28.51 -0.67 8.01
C ASP A 147 28.69 -0.68 9.51
N GLY A 148 29.82 -1.16 9.97
CA GLY A 148 30.14 -1.25 11.38
C GLY A 148 31.15 -2.37 11.64
N GLY A 149 31.42 -2.66 12.90
CA GLY A 149 32.35 -3.70 13.27
C GLY A 149 32.45 -3.79 14.78
N LYS A 150 33.44 -4.55 15.25
CA LYS A 150 33.69 -4.69 16.67
C LYS A 150 33.99 -3.33 17.30
N ASP A 151 33.25 -3.00 18.36
CA ASP A 151 33.34 -1.74 19.12
C ASP A 151 32.81 -0.49 18.38
N PHE A 152 32.14 -0.66 17.24
CA PHE A 152 31.49 0.44 16.49
C PHE A 152 29.97 0.21 16.40
N VAL A 153 29.23 1.32 16.46
CA VAL A 153 27.78 1.29 16.22
C VAL A 153 27.55 0.97 14.76
N GLY A 154 26.70 -0.04 14.48
CA GLY A 154 26.32 -0.36 13.11
C GLY A 154 25.45 0.74 12.50
N VAL A 155 25.62 1.01 11.21
CA VAL A 155 24.83 1.95 10.43
C VAL A 155 24.27 1.20 9.23
N ILE A 156 22.95 1.31 8.99
CA ILE A 156 22.31 0.68 7.85
C ILE A 156 22.32 1.64 6.67
N ASP A 157 22.86 1.19 5.53
CA ASP A 157 22.72 1.88 4.26
C ASP A 157 21.31 1.62 3.69
N GLU A 158 20.47 2.65 3.67
CA GLU A 158 19.08 2.56 3.21
C GLU A 158 18.97 2.22 1.71
N PHE A 159 19.97 2.53 0.90
CA PHE A 159 19.96 2.26 -0.54
C PHE A 159 20.31 0.79 -0.84
N GLU A 160 21.22 0.20 -0.08
CA GLU A 160 21.61 -1.20 -0.24
C GLU A 160 20.69 -2.16 0.53
N CYS A 161 19.94 -1.66 1.52
CA CYS A 161 19.07 -2.46 2.37
C CYS A 161 17.79 -2.90 1.62
N ASP A 162 17.58 -4.22 1.48
CA ASP A 162 16.38 -4.81 0.87
C ASP A 162 15.19 -4.95 1.86
N LYS A 163 15.35 -4.46 3.08
CA LYS A 163 14.33 -4.47 4.13
C LYS A 163 13.79 -5.88 4.42
N CYS A 164 14.69 -6.87 4.50
CA CYS A 164 14.33 -8.28 4.69
C CYS A 164 13.82 -8.62 6.11
N GLY A 165 14.05 -7.76 7.10
CA GLY A 165 13.62 -7.95 8.49
C GLY A 165 14.45 -8.98 9.29
N LYS A 166 15.65 -9.33 8.83
CA LYS A 166 16.55 -10.26 9.54
C LYS A 166 17.38 -9.56 10.60
#